data_7a724d872884d221ce713152221175cf
#
_entry.id   7a724d872884d221ce713152221175cf
#
_cell.length_a   1.000
_cell.length_b   1.000
_cell.length_c   1.000
_cell.angle_alpha   90.00
_cell.angle_beta   90.00
_cell.angle_gamma   90.00
#
_symmetry.space_group_name_H-M   'P 1'
#
loop_
_entity.id
_entity.type
_entity.pdbx_description
1 polymer ?
#
loop_
_entity_poly.entity_id
_entity_poly.type
_entity_poly.pdbx_seq_one_letter_code
_entity_poly.pdbx_strand_id
1 'polypeptide(L)'
;MSLPLHAQTGPVPEAAVLGELPPVHAVSAAEVAARIAGGPRLVVLDDDPTGTQTVADVPVLTSWTVDDLRWALRQDSAVFFVLTNTRSLSPEDTAARNREVVRALHAASAAEGTGYVLASRGDSTLRGHFPLETDVLAEELTELGAGAPDGVVVVPAYIEAGRLTARSHHWMRTADGLLPVGMSEFARDATFGYRSSSLPEWVEEKTGGRVPADEVLRVTLDDLRGGGPAHTARLLSSLRGGRTAVVDAVCDDDLRVLALALAEAEENGTRLVYRVGPSFVRARAGQAGRAPLTPTELRPLRGDAPHGLIVVGSHVALTTRQLDRLRERGGIAEYELDVALLLDEERREAHIAEVAAAAADALDSADAVIRTSRVLVTGADADDSLAISRRVSAALVQVVRQVNASRRPAFVLAKGGITSSDTATHGLEIRRAWARGTLLPGIVSLWEPVDGPAAGIPYIVFAGNVGGSDALADALDLLRSA
;
A
#
# COMPACT_ATOMS: atom_id res chain seq x y z
N MET A 1 9.50 -12.11 -36.67
CA MET A 1 8.04 -12.00 -36.45
C MET A 1 7.84 -12.32 -34.96
N SER A 2 7.67 -11.29 -34.10
CA SER A 2 7.39 -11.49 -32.69
C SER A 2 5.99 -12.06 -32.53
N LEU A 3 5.81 -13.05 -31.65
CA LEU A 3 4.50 -13.55 -31.25
C LEU A 3 3.63 -12.41 -30.73
N PRO A 4 2.32 -12.41 -31.01
CA PRO A 4 1.41 -11.42 -30.45
C PRO A 4 1.49 -11.46 -28.91
N LEU A 5 1.34 -10.31 -28.25
CA LEU A 5 1.54 -10.16 -26.78
C LEU A 5 0.74 -11.16 -25.94
N HIS A 6 -0.42 -11.58 -26.40
CA HIS A 6 -1.28 -12.60 -25.75
C HIS A 6 -0.80 -14.05 -25.91
N ALA A 7 0.19 -14.30 -26.75
CA ALA A 7 0.73 -15.66 -27.00
C ALA A 7 2.11 -15.85 -26.33
N GLN A 8 2.55 -14.94 -25.49
CA GLN A 8 3.83 -15.03 -24.79
C GLN A 8 3.75 -16.13 -23.70
N THR A 9 4.79 -16.94 -23.59
CA THR A 9 4.88 -18.05 -22.63
C THR A 9 5.96 -17.86 -21.58
N GLY A 10 6.55 -16.67 -21.47
CA GLY A 10 7.61 -16.32 -20.53
C GLY A 10 8.04 -14.86 -20.63
N PRO A 11 9.11 -14.45 -19.91
CA PRO A 11 9.65 -13.11 -20.01
C PRO A 11 10.09 -12.77 -21.43
N VAL A 12 9.88 -11.51 -21.82
CA VAL A 12 10.32 -10.99 -23.13
C VAL A 12 11.32 -9.87 -22.93
N PRO A 13 12.27 -9.66 -23.89
CA PRO A 13 13.18 -8.52 -23.82
C PRO A 13 12.42 -7.20 -23.71
N GLU A 14 12.88 -6.29 -22.85
CA GLU A 14 12.22 -4.97 -22.68
C GLU A 14 12.08 -4.22 -24.00
N ALA A 15 13.08 -4.26 -24.87
CA ALA A 15 13.06 -3.61 -26.17
C ALA A 15 11.91 -4.10 -27.07
N ALA A 16 11.42 -5.32 -26.89
CA ALA A 16 10.28 -5.83 -27.66
C ALA A 16 8.95 -5.19 -27.25
N VAL A 17 8.85 -4.69 -26.00
CA VAL A 17 7.65 -4.04 -25.47
C VAL A 17 7.80 -2.51 -25.49
N LEU A 18 8.98 -2.00 -25.15
CA LEU A 18 9.25 -0.58 -24.90
C LEU A 18 10.07 0.10 -26.03
N GLY A 19 10.59 -0.65 -27.00
CA GLY A 19 11.54 -0.11 -28.01
C GLY A 19 10.94 0.82 -29.05
N GLU A 20 9.63 0.78 -29.28
CA GLU A 20 8.92 1.57 -30.30
C GLU A 20 7.81 2.42 -29.67
N LEU A 21 8.07 3.00 -28.51
CA LEU A 21 7.13 3.88 -27.84
C LEU A 21 7.31 5.33 -28.30
N PRO A 22 6.24 6.14 -28.31
CA PRO A 22 6.35 7.58 -28.57
C PRO A 22 7.33 8.24 -27.60
N PRO A 23 7.98 9.35 -28.01
CA PRO A 23 8.83 10.15 -27.12
C PRO A 23 8.07 10.54 -25.85
N VAL A 24 8.76 10.53 -24.70
CA VAL A 24 8.17 10.94 -23.43
C VAL A 24 7.69 12.39 -23.48
N HIS A 25 6.46 12.62 -23.06
CA HIS A 25 5.94 13.96 -22.84
C HIS A 25 6.36 14.40 -21.42
N ALA A 26 7.41 15.19 -21.33
CA ALA A 26 7.97 15.58 -20.04
C ALA A 26 7.02 16.50 -19.28
N VAL A 27 6.71 16.13 -18.03
CA VAL A 27 5.93 16.90 -17.06
C VAL A 27 6.63 16.84 -15.71
N SER A 28 6.88 17.97 -15.11
CA SER A 28 7.50 18.01 -13.77
C SER A 28 6.47 17.73 -12.64
N ALA A 29 6.94 17.20 -11.53
CA ALA A 29 6.12 17.07 -10.34
C ALA A 29 5.58 18.44 -9.85
N ALA A 30 6.37 19.50 -10.00
CA ALA A 30 5.97 20.85 -9.64
C ALA A 30 4.80 21.38 -10.47
N GLU A 31 4.74 21.06 -11.76
CA GLU A 31 3.60 21.41 -12.62
C GLU A 31 2.32 20.72 -12.14
N VAL A 32 2.41 19.43 -11.81
CA VAL A 32 1.26 18.71 -11.24
C VAL A 32 0.86 19.33 -9.90
N ALA A 33 1.81 19.57 -8.99
CA ALA A 33 1.53 20.17 -7.69
C ALA A 33 0.83 21.54 -7.81
N ALA A 34 1.32 22.41 -8.71
CA ALA A 34 0.70 23.70 -9.00
C ALA A 34 -0.73 23.56 -9.55
N ARG A 35 -0.95 22.55 -10.41
CA ARG A 35 -2.25 22.32 -11.06
C ARG A 35 -3.33 21.82 -10.09
N ILE A 36 -2.95 20.98 -9.12
CA ILE A 36 -3.91 20.41 -8.16
C ILE A 36 -4.05 21.25 -6.89
N ALA A 37 -3.28 22.32 -6.74
CA ALA A 37 -3.32 23.19 -5.56
C ALA A 37 -4.74 23.77 -5.35
N GLY A 38 -5.28 23.62 -4.13
CA GLY A 38 -6.63 24.07 -3.79
C GLY A 38 -7.77 23.22 -4.35
N GLY A 39 -7.47 22.18 -5.12
CA GLY A 39 -8.46 21.20 -5.62
C GLY A 39 -8.91 20.19 -4.57
N PRO A 40 -9.75 19.22 -4.98
CA PRO A 40 -10.21 18.15 -4.10
C PRO A 40 -9.05 17.29 -3.62
N ARG A 41 -9.14 16.80 -2.37
CA ARG A 41 -8.15 15.88 -1.80
C ARG A 41 -8.30 14.48 -2.43
N LEU A 42 -7.19 13.86 -2.84
CA LEU A 42 -7.21 12.45 -3.18
C LEU A 42 -7.21 11.63 -1.89
N VAL A 43 -8.29 10.89 -1.65
CA VAL A 43 -8.42 10.01 -0.49
C VAL A 43 -8.18 8.57 -0.94
N VAL A 44 -7.09 8.01 -0.45
CA VAL A 44 -6.61 6.68 -0.84
C VAL A 44 -7.03 5.66 0.21
N LEU A 45 -8.02 4.82 -0.13
CA LEU A 45 -8.38 3.66 0.66
C LEU A 45 -7.35 2.57 0.35
N ASP A 46 -6.54 2.26 1.35
CA ASP A 46 -5.36 1.40 1.18
C ASP A 46 -5.64 -0.01 1.69
N ASP A 47 -5.64 -0.99 0.79
CA ASP A 47 -5.98 -2.37 1.11
C ASP A 47 -4.88 -3.13 1.90
N ASP A 48 -3.69 -2.52 2.04
CA ASP A 48 -2.51 -3.12 2.69
C ASP A 48 -1.59 -1.98 3.19
N PRO A 49 -0.96 -2.08 4.37
CA PRO A 49 -0.18 -1.00 4.98
C PRO A 49 1.07 -0.56 4.19
N THR A 50 1.38 -1.24 3.08
CA THR A 50 2.57 -0.96 2.27
C THR A 50 2.34 0.10 1.18
N GLY A 51 1.15 0.73 1.09
CA GLY A 51 0.81 1.70 0.04
C GLY A 51 1.58 3.01 0.07
N THR A 52 2.12 3.38 1.21
CA THR A 52 2.83 4.65 1.42
C THR A 52 4.30 4.65 0.98
N GLN A 53 4.76 3.58 0.31
CA GLN A 53 6.18 3.40 -0.06
C GLN A 53 6.71 4.37 -1.13
N THR A 54 5.83 5.06 -1.86
CA THR A 54 6.23 5.97 -2.94
C THR A 54 6.08 7.43 -2.60
N VAL A 55 5.48 7.75 -1.47
CA VAL A 55 5.15 9.11 -1.04
C VAL A 55 5.92 9.53 0.20
N ALA A 56 6.00 10.85 0.44
CA ALA A 56 6.57 11.40 1.65
C ALA A 56 5.72 12.57 2.16
N ASP A 57 5.77 12.80 3.48
CA ASP A 57 5.04 13.86 4.15
C ASP A 57 3.54 13.88 3.83
N VAL A 58 2.92 12.71 3.93
CA VAL A 58 1.51 12.48 3.63
C VAL A 58 0.79 11.93 4.86
N PRO A 59 -0.41 12.45 5.21
CA PRO A 59 -1.21 11.90 6.30
C PRO A 59 -1.62 10.45 6.05
N VAL A 60 -1.58 9.65 7.11
CA VAL A 60 -2.05 8.26 7.13
C VAL A 60 -3.00 8.08 8.31
N LEU A 61 -4.15 7.52 8.05
CA LEU A 61 -5.15 7.16 9.05
C LEU A 61 -5.28 5.63 9.12
N THR A 62 -5.31 5.10 10.33
CA THR A 62 -5.70 3.70 10.58
C THR A 62 -7.08 3.63 11.28
N SER A 63 -7.70 4.77 11.50
CA SER A 63 -9.04 4.97 12.01
C SER A 63 -9.73 6.03 11.14
N TRP A 64 -11.03 5.88 10.94
CA TRP A 64 -11.82 6.74 10.05
C TRP A 64 -13.03 7.36 10.74
N THR A 65 -12.88 7.72 12.03
CA THR A 65 -13.89 8.57 12.66
C THR A 65 -13.99 9.91 11.91
N VAL A 66 -15.11 10.57 11.98
CA VAL A 66 -15.28 11.90 11.36
C VAL A 66 -14.17 12.87 11.80
N ASP A 67 -13.75 12.81 13.07
CA ASP A 67 -12.69 13.69 13.59
C ASP A 67 -11.30 13.34 13.04
N ASP A 68 -10.99 12.05 12.81
CA ASP A 68 -9.73 11.64 12.17
C ASP A 68 -9.67 12.10 10.71
N LEU A 69 -10.76 11.93 9.98
CA LEU A 69 -10.87 12.37 8.60
C LEU A 69 -10.85 13.90 8.47
N ARG A 70 -11.49 14.65 9.39
CA ARG A 70 -11.39 16.10 9.48
C ARG A 70 -9.94 16.55 9.73
N TRP A 71 -9.23 15.85 10.63
CA TRP A 71 -7.81 16.12 10.85
C TRP A 71 -7.01 15.99 9.55
N ALA A 72 -7.20 14.91 8.79
CA ALA A 72 -6.47 14.70 7.55
C ALA A 72 -6.84 15.73 6.46
N LEU A 73 -8.13 16.09 6.33
CA LEU A 73 -8.61 17.10 5.38
C LEU A 73 -8.03 18.51 5.64
N ARG A 74 -7.72 18.84 6.91
CA ARG A 74 -7.11 20.12 7.31
C ARG A 74 -5.63 20.21 7.03
N GLN A 75 -4.95 19.09 6.75
CA GLN A 75 -3.53 19.12 6.49
C GLN A 75 -3.23 19.76 5.13
N ASP A 76 -2.06 20.39 5.01
CA ASP A 76 -1.56 20.90 3.74
C ASP A 76 -0.95 19.75 2.91
N SER A 77 -1.83 18.89 2.42
CA SER A 77 -1.46 17.73 1.58
C SER A 77 -2.55 17.49 0.55
N ALA A 78 -2.19 17.31 -0.70
CA ALA A 78 -3.13 17.01 -1.77
C ALA A 78 -3.72 15.59 -1.66
N VAL A 79 -3.12 14.71 -0.87
CA VAL A 79 -3.49 13.31 -0.70
C VAL A 79 -3.38 12.89 0.75
N PHE A 80 -4.22 11.97 1.18
CA PHE A 80 -4.02 11.21 2.41
C PHE A 80 -4.50 9.77 2.26
N PHE A 81 -3.96 8.89 3.11
CA PHE A 81 -4.28 7.47 3.12
C PHE A 81 -5.21 7.13 4.28
N VAL A 82 -6.14 6.22 4.01
CA VAL A 82 -6.95 5.51 5.01
C VAL A 82 -6.62 4.03 4.88
N LEU A 83 -5.91 3.47 5.85
CA LEU A 83 -5.58 2.05 5.87
C LEU A 83 -6.82 1.23 6.18
N THR A 84 -7.45 0.71 5.16
CA THR A 84 -8.63 -0.16 5.28
C THR A 84 -8.25 -1.63 5.52
N ASN A 85 -7.05 -2.04 5.09
CA ASN A 85 -6.53 -3.42 5.21
C ASN A 85 -7.49 -4.48 4.66
N THR A 86 -8.24 -4.14 3.63
CA THR A 86 -9.34 -4.94 3.07
C THR A 86 -8.85 -6.21 2.38
N ARG A 87 -7.59 -6.27 1.92
CA ARG A 87 -7.01 -7.47 1.29
C ARG A 87 -7.04 -8.70 2.22
N SER A 88 -7.08 -8.49 3.53
CA SER A 88 -7.14 -9.55 4.54
C SER A 88 -8.55 -9.91 4.99
N LEU A 89 -9.58 -9.28 4.41
CA LEU A 89 -10.97 -9.43 4.81
C LEU A 89 -11.79 -10.27 3.84
N SER A 90 -12.97 -10.69 4.31
CA SER A 90 -14.01 -11.24 3.44
C SER A 90 -14.56 -10.15 2.49
N PRO A 91 -15.19 -10.52 1.37
CA PRO A 91 -15.87 -9.54 0.51
C PRO A 91 -16.92 -8.71 1.25
N GLU A 92 -17.69 -9.33 2.15
CA GLU A 92 -18.74 -8.69 2.95
C GLU A 92 -18.14 -7.63 3.89
N ASP A 93 -17.09 -8.00 4.63
CA ASP A 93 -16.40 -7.09 5.56
C ASP A 93 -15.70 -5.95 4.80
N THR A 94 -15.13 -6.25 3.61
CA THR A 94 -14.53 -5.27 2.71
C THR A 94 -15.56 -4.22 2.28
N ALA A 95 -16.73 -4.67 1.82
CA ALA A 95 -17.80 -3.78 1.42
C ALA A 95 -18.31 -2.92 2.60
N ALA A 96 -18.53 -3.53 3.76
CA ALA A 96 -18.97 -2.81 4.96
C ALA A 96 -17.96 -1.73 5.36
N ARG A 97 -16.67 -2.08 5.40
CA ARG A 97 -15.58 -1.15 5.77
C ARG A 97 -15.48 0.03 4.80
N ASN A 98 -15.52 -0.22 3.51
CA ASN A 98 -15.46 0.86 2.51
C ASN A 98 -16.67 1.79 2.64
N ARG A 99 -17.89 1.27 2.91
CA ARG A 99 -19.07 2.09 3.17
C ARG A 99 -18.90 2.97 4.40
N GLU A 100 -18.40 2.42 5.50
CA GLU A 100 -18.13 3.20 6.72
C GLU A 100 -17.17 4.35 6.45
N VAL A 101 -16.06 4.09 5.75
CA VAL A 101 -15.06 5.12 5.42
C VAL A 101 -15.68 6.22 4.57
N VAL A 102 -16.41 5.87 3.50
CA VAL A 102 -16.98 6.86 2.58
C VAL A 102 -18.04 7.72 3.27
N ARG A 103 -18.90 7.12 4.11
CA ARG A 103 -19.93 7.86 4.88
C ARG A 103 -19.30 8.83 5.86
N ALA A 104 -18.31 8.40 6.62
CA ALA A 104 -17.59 9.24 7.56
C ALA A 104 -16.81 10.37 6.84
N LEU A 105 -16.19 10.06 5.70
CA LEU A 105 -15.49 11.03 4.86
C LEU A 105 -16.44 12.09 4.28
N HIS A 106 -17.61 11.68 3.81
CA HIS A 106 -18.60 12.61 3.30
C HIS A 106 -19.04 13.61 4.39
N ALA A 107 -19.30 13.13 5.60
CA ALA A 107 -19.61 13.98 6.74
C ALA A 107 -18.46 14.92 7.12
N ALA A 108 -17.21 14.41 7.12
CA ALA A 108 -16.01 15.20 7.40
C ALA A 108 -15.77 16.28 6.33
N SER A 109 -15.92 15.92 5.06
CA SER A 109 -15.79 16.82 3.91
C SER A 109 -16.82 17.97 3.97
N ALA A 110 -18.06 17.67 4.27
CA ALA A 110 -19.11 18.67 4.44
C ALA A 110 -18.78 19.64 5.59
N ALA A 111 -18.26 19.13 6.71
CA ALA A 111 -17.89 19.94 7.87
C ALA A 111 -16.67 20.86 7.61
N GLU A 112 -15.73 20.44 6.77
CA GLU A 112 -14.51 21.22 6.45
C GLU A 112 -14.66 22.05 5.17
N GLY A 113 -15.72 21.85 4.38
CA GLY A 113 -15.89 22.51 3.09
C GLY A 113 -14.84 22.11 2.05
N THR A 114 -14.22 20.92 2.19
CA THR A 114 -13.13 20.44 1.35
C THR A 114 -13.61 19.28 0.49
N GLY A 115 -13.54 19.41 -0.84
CA GLY A 115 -13.89 18.35 -1.79
C GLY A 115 -12.90 17.18 -1.74
N TYR A 116 -13.35 16.01 -2.20
CA TYR A 116 -12.52 14.81 -2.28
C TYR A 116 -12.81 14.01 -3.55
N VAL A 117 -11.83 13.20 -3.93
CA VAL A 117 -11.93 12.12 -4.92
C VAL A 117 -11.40 10.82 -4.30
N LEU A 118 -11.96 9.68 -4.69
CA LEU A 118 -11.67 8.39 -4.06
C LEU A 118 -10.77 7.52 -4.92
N ALA A 119 -9.77 6.92 -4.29
CA ALA A 119 -8.96 5.88 -4.89
C ALA A 119 -8.95 4.61 -4.02
N SER A 120 -9.33 3.48 -4.60
CA SER A 120 -9.02 2.15 -4.07
C SER A 120 -7.58 1.83 -4.47
N ARG A 121 -6.64 1.86 -3.52
CA ARG A 121 -5.27 1.44 -3.78
C ARG A 121 -5.15 -0.05 -3.52
N GLY A 122 -4.88 -0.80 -4.57
CA GLY A 122 -4.68 -2.24 -4.51
C GLY A 122 -3.26 -2.67 -4.86
N ASP A 123 -3.06 -3.98 -4.88
CA ASP A 123 -1.79 -4.57 -5.24
C ASP A 123 -1.43 -4.28 -6.71
N SER A 124 -0.18 -3.85 -6.92
CA SER A 124 0.35 -3.59 -8.26
C SER A 124 0.49 -4.83 -9.14
N THR A 125 0.26 -6.02 -8.58
CA THR A 125 0.15 -7.29 -9.32
C THR A 125 -1.30 -7.75 -9.47
N LEU A 126 -2.25 -6.79 -9.44
CA LEU A 126 -3.68 -6.94 -9.73
C LEU A 126 -4.51 -7.76 -8.71
N ARG A 127 -3.95 -8.15 -7.55
CA ARG A 127 -4.70 -8.81 -6.48
C ARG A 127 -5.54 -7.80 -5.69
N GLY A 128 -6.55 -8.29 -5.00
CA GLY A 128 -7.46 -7.51 -4.17
C GLY A 128 -8.90 -7.57 -4.67
N HIS A 129 -9.79 -6.90 -3.96
CA HIS A 129 -11.24 -6.97 -4.16
C HIS A 129 -11.74 -6.06 -5.30
N PHE A 130 -11.17 -6.19 -6.51
CA PHE A 130 -11.74 -5.56 -7.70
C PHE A 130 -12.74 -6.53 -8.37
N PRO A 131 -13.94 -6.09 -8.82
CA PRO A 131 -14.42 -4.69 -8.82
C PRO A 131 -15.13 -4.26 -7.53
N LEU A 132 -15.32 -5.15 -6.54
CA LEU A 132 -16.12 -4.89 -5.34
C LEU A 132 -15.82 -3.53 -4.68
N GLU A 133 -14.54 -3.20 -4.46
CA GLU A 133 -14.19 -1.94 -3.82
C GLU A 133 -14.64 -0.74 -4.64
N THR A 134 -14.34 -0.71 -5.94
CA THR A 134 -14.75 0.39 -6.82
C THR A 134 -16.27 0.49 -6.98
N ASP A 135 -16.97 -0.64 -7.02
CA ASP A 135 -18.42 -0.69 -7.09
C ASP A 135 -19.05 -0.08 -5.82
N VAL A 136 -18.57 -0.48 -4.64
CA VAL A 136 -19.03 0.05 -3.34
C VAL A 136 -18.77 1.56 -3.22
N LEU A 137 -17.57 2.04 -3.65
CA LEU A 137 -17.29 3.47 -3.65
C LEU A 137 -18.27 4.24 -4.55
N ALA A 138 -18.59 3.70 -5.71
CA ALA A 138 -19.52 4.33 -6.65
C ALA A 138 -20.97 4.33 -6.13
N GLU A 139 -21.41 3.22 -5.51
CA GLU A 139 -22.70 3.10 -4.86
C GLU A 139 -22.85 4.13 -3.74
N GLU A 140 -21.90 4.20 -2.81
CA GLU A 140 -21.99 5.13 -1.67
C GLU A 140 -21.96 6.59 -2.10
N LEU A 141 -21.14 6.97 -3.09
CA LEU A 141 -21.14 8.33 -3.63
C LEU A 141 -22.51 8.71 -4.21
N THR A 142 -23.17 7.75 -4.84
CA THR A 142 -24.52 7.95 -5.41
C THR A 142 -25.57 8.08 -4.30
N GLU A 143 -25.54 7.20 -3.30
CA GLU A 143 -26.49 7.20 -2.17
C GLU A 143 -26.38 8.48 -1.32
N LEU A 144 -25.15 9.00 -1.15
CA LEU A 144 -24.88 10.23 -0.40
C LEU A 144 -25.18 11.50 -1.19
N GLY A 145 -25.61 11.39 -2.44
CA GLY A 145 -25.92 12.55 -3.28
C GLY A 145 -24.69 13.29 -3.82
N ALA A 146 -23.48 12.71 -3.67
CA ALA A 146 -22.27 13.26 -4.27
C ALA A 146 -22.22 13.06 -5.80
N GLY A 147 -23.14 12.28 -6.33
CA GLY A 147 -23.35 11.98 -7.75
C GLY A 147 -22.69 10.69 -8.19
N ALA A 148 -23.36 9.96 -9.07
CA ALA A 148 -22.81 8.73 -9.64
C ALA A 148 -21.52 9.01 -10.41
N PRO A 149 -20.46 8.20 -10.23
CA PRO A 149 -19.25 8.31 -11.05
C PRO A 149 -19.52 8.06 -12.53
N ASP A 150 -18.92 8.88 -13.37
CA ASP A 150 -18.93 8.73 -14.83
C ASP A 150 -18.06 7.55 -15.26
N GLY A 151 -17.00 7.23 -14.49
CA GLY A 151 -16.12 6.11 -14.81
C GLY A 151 -15.22 5.65 -13.67
N VAL A 152 -14.64 4.46 -13.88
CA VAL A 152 -13.59 3.86 -13.05
C VAL A 152 -12.27 3.86 -13.84
N VAL A 153 -11.20 4.45 -13.30
CA VAL A 153 -9.90 4.52 -13.96
C VAL A 153 -8.91 3.56 -13.28
N VAL A 154 -8.41 2.58 -14.03
CA VAL A 154 -7.50 1.53 -13.55
C VAL A 154 -6.06 1.84 -13.95
N VAL A 155 -5.18 2.06 -12.96
CA VAL A 155 -3.76 2.42 -13.15
C VAL A 155 -2.89 1.64 -12.18
N PRO A 156 -2.60 0.35 -12.43
CA PRO A 156 -1.92 -0.51 -11.46
C PRO A 156 -0.39 -0.28 -11.38
N ALA A 157 0.12 0.78 -11.99
CA ALA A 157 1.54 1.06 -12.09
C ALA A 157 2.25 1.19 -10.73
N TYR A 158 3.39 0.49 -10.62
CA TYR A 158 4.38 0.65 -9.56
C TYR A 158 5.77 0.64 -10.21
N ILE A 159 6.15 1.78 -10.75
CA ILE A 159 7.32 1.94 -11.62
C ILE A 159 8.60 1.55 -10.88
N GLU A 160 8.74 1.96 -9.61
CA GLU A 160 9.90 1.68 -8.76
C GLU A 160 10.11 0.19 -8.52
N ALA A 161 9.02 -0.57 -8.49
CA ALA A 161 9.07 -2.02 -8.34
C ALA A 161 8.98 -2.76 -9.69
N GLY A 162 9.12 -2.05 -10.81
CA GLY A 162 9.11 -2.62 -12.15
C GLY A 162 7.76 -3.14 -12.63
N ARG A 163 6.63 -2.61 -12.10
CA ARG A 163 5.27 -2.92 -12.60
C ARG A 163 4.83 -1.79 -13.49
N LEU A 164 4.61 -2.10 -14.76
CA LEU A 164 4.30 -1.11 -15.80
C LEU A 164 3.21 -1.64 -16.75
N THR A 165 2.52 -0.72 -17.40
CA THR A 165 1.49 -1.06 -18.39
C THR A 165 1.88 -0.43 -19.72
N ALA A 166 1.94 -1.25 -20.77
CA ALA A 166 2.19 -0.82 -22.14
C ALA A 166 1.28 -1.58 -23.10
N ARG A 167 0.64 -0.87 -24.05
CA ARG A 167 -0.33 -1.43 -25.00
C ARG A 167 -1.47 -2.17 -24.28
N SER A 168 -1.92 -1.62 -23.16
CA SER A 168 -2.96 -2.16 -22.27
C SER A 168 -2.61 -3.51 -21.64
N HIS A 169 -1.36 -3.95 -21.71
CA HIS A 169 -0.87 -5.15 -21.02
C HIS A 169 -0.04 -4.74 -19.80
N HIS A 170 -0.27 -5.42 -18.70
CA HIS A 170 0.47 -5.19 -17.45
C HIS A 170 1.63 -6.16 -17.32
N TRP A 171 2.79 -5.62 -16.97
CA TRP A 171 4.08 -6.30 -16.98
C TRP A 171 4.78 -6.19 -15.64
N MET A 172 5.57 -7.20 -15.33
CA MET A 172 6.49 -7.20 -14.19
C MET A 172 7.94 -7.35 -14.71
N ARG A 173 8.81 -6.42 -14.35
CA ARG A 173 10.24 -6.48 -14.66
C ARG A 173 10.89 -7.56 -13.82
N THR A 174 11.67 -8.42 -14.46
CA THR A 174 12.46 -9.50 -13.85
C THR A 174 13.91 -9.39 -14.33
N ALA A 175 14.79 -10.25 -13.84
CA ALA A 175 16.17 -10.33 -14.33
C ALA A 175 16.24 -10.74 -15.81
N ASP A 176 15.25 -11.49 -16.29
CA ASP A 176 15.21 -12.03 -17.66
C ASP A 176 14.41 -11.16 -18.64
N GLY A 177 13.88 -10.01 -18.20
CA GLY A 177 13.09 -9.10 -19.01
C GLY A 177 11.71 -8.79 -18.41
N LEU A 178 10.73 -8.48 -19.26
CA LEU A 178 9.35 -8.19 -18.86
C LEU A 178 8.50 -9.47 -18.89
N LEU A 179 7.98 -9.86 -17.73
CA LEU A 179 7.05 -10.97 -17.58
C LEU A 179 5.61 -10.45 -17.64
N PRO A 180 4.74 -11.01 -18.50
CA PRO A 180 3.30 -10.71 -18.42
C PRO A 180 2.78 -11.07 -17.02
N VAL A 181 2.07 -10.15 -16.36
CA VAL A 181 1.70 -10.30 -14.94
C VAL A 181 0.81 -11.52 -14.67
N GLY A 182 -0.02 -11.92 -15.63
CA GLY A 182 -0.85 -13.14 -15.56
C GLY A 182 -0.05 -14.46 -15.54
N MET A 183 1.26 -14.39 -15.84
CA MET A 183 2.17 -15.53 -15.74
C MET A 183 2.94 -15.59 -14.42
N SER A 184 2.83 -14.54 -13.60
CA SER A 184 3.51 -14.47 -12.31
C SER A 184 2.92 -15.43 -11.28
N GLU A 185 3.67 -15.67 -10.20
CA GLU A 185 3.15 -16.38 -9.03
C GLU A 185 1.94 -15.69 -8.40
N PHE A 186 1.86 -14.36 -8.49
CA PHE A 186 0.77 -13.54 -7.96
C PHE A 186 -0.57 -13.79 -8.66
N ALA A 187 -0.55 -14.09 -9.96
CA ALA A 187 -1.75 -14.45 -10.71
C ALA A 187 -2.35 -15.80 -10.30
N ARG A 188 -1.57 -16.64 -9.60
CA ARG A 188 -2.00 -17.95 -9.08
C ARG A 188 -2.45 -17.88 -7.62
N ASP A 189 -2.67 -16.66 -7.09
CA ASP A 189 -3.20 -16.47 -5.74
C ASP A 189 -4.53 -17.22 -5.57
N ALA A 190 -4.69 -17.93 -4.45
CA ALA A 190 -5.87 -18.76 -4.21
C ALA A 190 -7.17 -17.95 -4.08
N THR A 191 -7.07 -16.69 -3.62
CA THR A 191 -8.23 -15.81 -3.38
C THR A 191 -8.46 -14.84 -4.53
N PHE A 192 -7.37 -14.19 -5.00
CA PHE A 192 -7.42 -13.08 -5.95
C PHE A 192 -6.88 -13.45 -7.34
N GLY A 193 -6.67 -14.71 -7.62
CA GLY A 193 -6.11 -15.20 -8.87
C GLY A 193 -6.84 -14.68 -10.12
N TYR A 194 -6.11 -14.63 -11.23
CA TYR A 194 -6.57 -14.20 -12.54
C TYR A 194 -5.68 -14.79 -13.63
N ARG A 195 -6.05 -14.64 -14.89
CA ARG A 195 -5.33 -15.24 -16.04
C ARG A 195 -4.77 -14.22 -17.01
N SER A 196 -5.50 -13.15 -17.28
CA SER A 196 -5.10 -12.21 -18.32
C SER A 196 -4.13 -11.13 -17.83
N SER A 197 -3.11 -10.85 -18.67
CA SER A 197 -2.23 -9.69 -18.52
C SER A 197 -2.73 -8.46 -19.28
N SER A 198 -3.69 -8.64 -20.21
CA SER A 198 -4.43 -7.56 -20.86
C SER A 198 -5.39 -6.95 -19.84
N LEU A 199 -5.23 -5.67 -19.51
CA LEU A 199 -6.08 -5.02 -18.51
C LEU A 199 -7.56 -5.00 -18.92
N PRO A 200 -7.95 -4.77 -20.20
CA PRO A 200 -9.35 -4.90 -20.60
C PRO A 200 -9.92 -6.31 -20.36
N GLU A 201 -9.18 -7.36 -20.71
CA GLU A 201 -9.60 -8.75 -20.48
C GLU A 201 -9.60 -9.10 -18.99
N TRP A 202 -8.66 -8.55 -18.19
CA TRP A 202 -8.67 -8.69 -16.75
C TRP A 202 -9.90 -8.03 -16.11
N VAL A 203 -10.31 -6.86 -16.60
CA VAL A 203 -11.56 -6.20 -16.18
C VAL A 203 -12.75 -7.10 -16.49
N GLU A 204 -12.86 -7.64 -17.71
CA GLU A 204 -13.92 -8.56 -18.08
C GLU A 204 -13.93 -9.81 -17.18
N GLU A 205 -12.76 -10.43 -16.98
CA GLU A 205 -12.60 -11.61 -16.11
C GLU A 205 -13.04 -11.32 -14.68
N LYS A 206 -12.57 -10.22 -14.08
CA LYS A 206 -12.87 -9.88 -12.68
C LYS A 206 -14.28 -9.37 -12.46
N THR A 207 -14.91 -8.81 -13.48
CA THR A 207 -16.34 -8.41 -13.44
C THR A 207 -17.29 -9.55 -13.80
N GLY A 208 -16.76 -10.75 -14.09
CA GLY A 208 -17.57 -11.91 -14.51
C GLY A 208 -18.30 -11.67 -15.85
N GLY A 209 -17.70 -10.87 -16.75
CA GLY A 209 -18.27 -10.52 -18.04
C GLY A 209 -19.26 -9.33 -17.99
N ARG A 210 -19.49 -8.73 -16.83
CA ARG A 210 -20.36 -7.53 -16.70
C ARG A 210 -19.84 -6.34 -17.52
N VAL A 211 -18.53 -6.20 -17.61
CA VAL A 211 -17.84 -5.20 -18.45
C VAL A 211 -17.02 -5.92 -19.50
N PRO A 212 -17.51 -6.00 -20.77
CA PRO A 212 -16.78 -6.62 -21.87
C PRO A 212 -15.46 -5.90 -22.16
N ALA A 213 -14.42 -6.64 -22.58
CA ALA A 213 -13.08 -6.08 -22.81
C ALA A 213 -13.04 -5.02 -23.95
N ASP A 214 -13.95 -5.11 -24.92
CA ASP A 214 -14.08 -4.17 -26.03
C ASP A 214 -14.80 -2.87 -25.61
N GLU A 215 -15.55 -2.88 -24.51
CA GLU A 215 -16.18 -1.69 -23.95
C GLU A 215 -15.24 -0.90 -23.01
N VAL A 216 -14.12 -1.48 -22.59
CA VAL A 216 -13.12 -0.80 -21.75
C VAL A 216 -12.39 0.25 -22.55
N LEU A 217 -12.42 1.51 -22.10
CA LEU A 217 -11.65 2.59 -22.69
C LEU A 217 -10.15 2.34 -22.45
N ARG A 218 -9.35 2.40 -23.51
CA ARG A 218 -7.90 2.28 -23.43
C ARG A 218 -7.28 3.66 -23.58
N VAL A 219 -6.55 4.10 -22.57
CA VAL A 219 -5.72 5.30 -22.61
C VAL A 219 -4.27 4.83 -22.80
N THR A 220 -3.77 4.98 -24.01
CA THR A 220 -2.49 4.43 -24.45
C THR A 220 -1.34 5.41 -24.25
N LEU A 221 -0.09 4.95 -24.42
CA LEU A 221 1.08 5.83 -24.43
C LEU A 221 1.05 6.81 -25.62
N ASP A 222 0.39 6.48 -26.73
CA ASP A 222 0.19 7.42 -27.84
C ASP A 222 -0.73 8.58 -27.42
N ASP A 223 -1.79 8.29 -26.65
CA ASP A 223 -2.69 9.31 -26.11
C ASP A 223 -1.99 10.20 -25.09
N LEU A 224 -1.23 9.61 -24.17
CA LEU A 224 -0.53 10.35 -23.13
C LEU A 224 0.62 11.19 -23.68
N ARG A 225 1.48 10.59 -24.50
CA ARG A 225 2.72 11.21 -24.97
C ARG A 225 2.52 12.04 -26.22
N GLY A 226 1.79 11.52 -27.22
CA GLY A 226 1.50 12.21 -28.45
C GLY A 226 0.36 13.22 -28.32
N GLY A 227 -0.71 12.82 -27.63
CA GLY A 227 -1.88 13.67 -27.40
C GLY A 227 -1.72 14.68 -26.26
N GLY A 228 -0.93 14.33 -25.23
CA GLY A 228 -0.70 15.15 -24.05
C GLY A 228 -1.91 15.28 -23.11
N PRO A 229 -1.79 16.12 -22.05
CA PRO A 229 -2.81 16.21 -21.01
C PRO A 229 -4.22 16.57 -21.52
N ALA A 230 -4.34 17.59 -22.38
CA ALA A 230 -5.64 18.05 -22.87
C ALA A 230 -6.36 17.02 -23.77
N HIS A 231 -5.63 16.25 -24.56
CA HIS A 231 -6.22 15.15 -25.33
C HIS A 231 -6.70 14.04 -24.41
N THR A 232 -5.87 13.63 -23.46
CA THR A 232 -6.18 12.59 -22.47
C THR A 232 -7.37 13.01 -21.59
N ALA A 233 -7.46 14.29 -21.20
CA ALA A 233 -8.60 14.82 -20.46
C ALA A 233 -9.91 14.68 -21.25
N ARG A 234 -9.91 14.97 -22.54
CA ARG A 234 -11.10 14.77 -23.40
C ARG A 234 -11.52 13.31 -23.48
N LEU A 235 -10.56 12.37 -23.59
CA LEU A 235 -10.84 10.93 -23.59
C LEU A 235 -11.52 10.53 -22.26
N LEU A 236 -10.95 10.93 -21.12
CA LEU A 236 -11.47 10.62 -19.79
C LEU A 236 -12.84 11.29 -19.56
N SER A 237 -13.03 12.52 -20.05
CA SER A 237 -14.30 13.22 -19.99
C SER A 237 -15.38 12.62 -20.90
N SER A 238 -15.07 11.64 -21.75
CA SER A 238 -16.05 10.88 -22.53
C SER A 238 -16.67 9.72 -21.74
N LEU A 239 -16.12 9.37 -20.58
CA LEU A 239 -16.66 8.31 -19.74
C LEU A 239 -18.06 8.67 -19.25
N ARG A 240 -18.98 7.69 -19.26
CA ARG A 240 -20.36 7.82 -18.75
C ARG A 240 -20.82 6.49 -18.17
N GLY A 241 -21.72 6.57 -17.19
CA GLY A 241 -22.43 5.42 -16.66
C GLY A 241 -21.52 4.39 -15.94
N GLY A 242 -20.43 4.87 -15.34
CA GLY A 242 -19.49 3.99 -14.62
C GLY A 242 -18.54 3.19 -15.52
N ARG A 243 -18.41 3.56 -16.81
CA ARG A 243 -17.52 2.88 -17.77
C ARG A 243 -16.08 2.81 -17.26
N THR A 244 -15.42 1.67 -17.45
CA THR A 244 -14.03 1.48 -17.02
C THR A 244 -13.04 1.98 -18.08
N ALA A 245 -11.99 2.66 -17.63
CA ALA A 245 -10.80 3.00 -18.41
C ALA A 245 -9.57 2.31 -17.83
N VAL A 246 -8.69 1.79 -18.68
CA VAL A 246 -7.37 1.29 -18.31
C VAL A 246 -6.30 2.19 -18.92
N VAL A 247 -5.22 2.45 -18.19
CA VAL A 247 -4.23 3.44 -18.59
C VAL A 247 -2.84 2.83 -18.65
N ASP A 248 -2.14 3.08 -19.75
CA ASP A 248 -0.73 2.74 -19.90
C ASP A 248 0.13 3.68 -19.05
N ALA A 249 1.18 3.15 -18.44
CA ALA A 249 2.23 3.93 -17.80
C ALA A 249 3.51 3.10 -17.67
N VAL A 250 4.62 3.62 -18.16
CA VAL A 250 5.94 2.96 -18.12
C VAL A 250 6.99 3.81 -17.42
N CYS A 251 6.70 5.09 -17.15
CA CYS A 251 7.54 6.00 -16.38
C CYS A 251 6.69 7.04 -15.63
N ASP A 252 7.35 7.82 -14.78
CA ASP A 252 6.68 8.85 -13.96
C ASP A 252 6.03 9.96 -14.80
N ASP A 253 6.64 10.34 -15.91
CA ASP A 253 6.08 11.39 -16.77
C ASP A 253 4.73 10.97 -17.36
N ASP A 254 4.54 9.70 -17.72
CA ASP A 254 3.25 9.19 -18.20
C ASP A 254 2.15 9.38 -17.13
N LEU A 255 2.49 9.08 -15.85
CA LEU A 255 1.59 9.26 -14.72
C LEU A 255 1.33 10.74 -14.40
N ARG A 256 2.31 11.62 -14.62
CA ARG A 256 2.14 13.07 -14.44
C ARG A 256 1.27 13.68 -15.54
N VAL A 257 1.44 13.26 -16.79
CA VAL A 257 0.53 13.62 -17.90
C VAL A 257 -0.90 13.21 -17.54
N LEU A 258 -1.08 11.98 -17.08
CA LEU A 258 -2.37 11.49 -16.59
C LEU A 258 -2.92 12.33 -15.45
N ALA A 259 -2.09 12.68 -14.46
CA ALA A 259 -2.51 13.49 -13.30
C ALA A 259 -3.03 14.88 -13.72
N LEU A 260 -2.37 15.53 -14.69
CA LEU A 260 -2.84 16.80 -15.27
C LEU A 260 -4.17 16.61 -16.01
N ALA A 261 -4.28 15.54 -16.80
CA ALA A 261 -5.50 15.22 -17.56
C ALA A 261 -6.70 14.94 -16.63
N LEU A 262 -6.48 14.21 -15.54
CA LEU A 262 -7.51 13.93 -14.55
C LEU A 262 -7.96 15.20 -13.82
N ALA A 263 -7.03 16.07 -13.44
CA ALA A 263 -7.37 17.36 -12.83
C ALA A 263 -8.25 18.22 -13.77
N GLU A 264 -7.93 18.26 -15.07
CA GLU A 264 -8.74 18.96 -16.06
C GLU A 264 -10.12 18.31 -16.25
N ALA A 265 -10.20 16.99 -16.33
CA ALA A 265 -11.46 16.27 -16.47
C ALA A 265 -12.37 16.47 -15.24
N GLU A 266 -11.81 16.40 -14.03
CA GLU A 266 -12.51 16.63 -12.77
C GLU A 266 -13.06 18.07 -12.66
N GLU A 267 -12.27 19.07 -13.06
CA GLU A 267 -12.71 20.47 -13.10
C GLU A 267 -13.85 20.68 -14.10
N ASN A 268 -13.84 19.96 -15.20
CA ASN A 268 -14.91 19.95 -16.19
C ASN A 268 -16.15 19.15 -15.74
N GLY A 269 -16.17 18.69 -14.49
CA GLY A 269 -17.31 18.02 -13.86
C GLY A 269 -17.36 16.49 -14.07
N THR A 270 -16.32 15.87 -14.63
CA THR A 270 -16.24 14.42 -14.74
C THR A 270 -15.96 13.81 -13.36
N ARG A 271 -16.83 12.93 -12.89
CA ARG A 271 -16.69 12.23 -11.60
C ARG A 271 -16.06 10.87 -11.81
N LEU A 272 -14.94 10.62 -11.15
CA LEU A 272 -14.15 9.41 -11.33
C LEU A 272 -13.87 8.73 -9.98
N VAL A 273 -13.80 7.41 -10.02
CA VAL A 273 -13.24 6.56 -8.95
C VAL A 273 -12.00 5.88 -9.51
N TYR A 274 -10.98 5.73 -8.71
CA TYR A 274 -9.70 5.20 -9.13
C TYR A 274 -9.44 3.82 -8.55
N ARG A 275 -8.86 2.90 -9.36
CA ARG A 275 -8.23 1.67 -8.90
C ARG A 275 -6.76 1.73 -9.27
N VAL A 276 -5.88 1.88 -8.28
CA VAL A 276 -4.52 2.37 -8.56
C VAL A 276 -3.42 1.58 -7.85
N GLY A 277 -2.21 1.66 -8.42
CA GLY A 277 -0.96 1.29 -7.78
C GLY A 277 -0.26 2.48 -7.12
N PRO A 278 0.86 2.25 -6.38
CA PRO A 278 1.52 3.28 -5.58
C PRO A 278 2.05 4.47 -6.39
N SER A 279 2.63 4.24 -7.58
CA SER A 279 3.24 5.33 -8.37
C SER A 279 2.23 6.35 -8.87
N PHE A 280 0.97 5.93 -9.13
CA PHE A 280 -0.11 6.87 -9.46
C PHE A 280 -0.36 7.86 -8.33
N VAL A 281 -0.40 7.38 -7.08
CA VAL A 281 -0.67 8.25 -5.93
C VAL A 281 0.40 9.32 -5.79
N ARG A 282 1.68 8.96 -5.95
CA ARG A 282 2.79 9.92 -5.92
C ARG A 282 2.66 10.96 -7.03
N ALA A 283 2.42 10.53 -8.26
CA ALA A 283 2.25 11.44 -9.40
C ALA A 283 1.06 12.38 -9.18
N ARG A 284 -0.09 11.85 -8.72
CA ARG A 284 -1.31 12.63 -8.46
C ARG A 284 -1.15 13.58 -7.25
N ALA A 285 -0.23 13.27 -6.32
CA ALA A 285 0.16 14.16 -5.23
C ALA A 285 1.11 15.29 -5.67
N GLY A 286 1.56 15.31 -6.92
CA GLY A 286 2.55 16.25 -7.41
C GLY A 286 3.94 16.06 -6.76
N GLN A 287 4.26 14.85 -6.31
CA GLN A 287 5.53 14.55 -5.70
C GLN A 287 6.52 13.93 -6.69
N ALA A 288 7.77 14.36 -6.60
CA ALA A 288 8.89 13.69 -7.25
C ALA A 288 9.31 12.45 -6.46
N GLY A 289 9.95 11.49 -7.13
CA GLY A 289 10.66 10.42 -6.44
C GLY A 289 11.73 11.01 -5.51
N ARG A 290 11.85 10.46 -4.29
CA ARG A 290 12.90 10.88 -3.36
C ARG A 290 13.80 9.72 -2.96
N ALA A 291 15.02 10.07 -2.58
CA ALA A 291 15.95 9.13 -1.94
C ALA A 291 15.40 8.68 -0.57
N PRO A 292 15.85 7.53 -0.06
CA PRO A 292 15.59 7.12 1.31
C PRO A 292 15.96 8.20 2.32
N LEU A 293 15.29 8.15 3.48
CA LEU A 293 15.59 9.03 4.61
C LEU A 293 17.05 8.87 5.06
N THR A 294 17.70 9.99 5.32
CA THR A 294 19.06 10.02 5.85
C THR A 294 19.07 9.95 7.38
N PRO A 295 20.19 9.58 8.03
CA PRO A 295 20.30 9.64 9.49
C PRO A 295 19.96 11.01 10.08
N THR A 296 20.29 12.09 9.38
CA THR A 296 19.98 13.46 9.81
C THR A 296 18.49 13.74 9.81
N GLU A 297 17.75 13.22 8.83
CA GLU A 297 16.29 13.34 8.76
C GLU A 297 15.58 12.43 9.77
N LEU A 298 16.18 11.29 10.10
CA LEU A 298 15.63 10.35 11.07
C LEU A 298 15.80 10.80 12.52
N ARG A 299 16.91 11.49 12.83
CA ARG A 299 17.25 11.89 14.20
C ARG A 299 16.13 12.63 14.93
N PRO A 300 15.43 13.63 14.36
CA PRO A 300 14.32 14.31 15.03
C PRO A 300 13.07 13.47 15.17
N LEU A 301 12.95 12.36 14.41
CA LEU A 301 11.80 11.47 14.44
C LEU A 301 11.98 10.35 15.48
N ARG A 302 13.23 9.99 15.79
CA ARG A 302 13.55 8.91 16.73
C ARG A 302 13.15 9.29 18.15
N GLY A 303 12.58 8.34 18.91
CA GLY A 303 12.34 8.50 20.34
C GLY A 303 13.63 8.57 21.16
N ASP A 304 13.53 9.08 22.39
CA ASP A 304 14.68 9.31 23.28
C ASP A 304 15.31 8.02 23.84
N ALA A 305 14.64 6.87 23.70
CA ALA A 305 15.15 5.59 24.15
C ALA A 305 16.40 5.15 23.35
N PRO A 306 17.32 4.38 23.95
CA PRO A 306 18.54 3.96 23.24
C PRO A 306 18.27 2.91 22.15
N HIS A 307 17.29 2.04 22.32
CA HIS A 307 17.05 0.87 21.47
C HIS A 307 15.61 0.76 20.99
N GLY A 308 15.42 0.05 19.88
CA GLY A 308 14.14 -0.16 19.20
C GLY A 308 13.55 -1.54 19.39
N LEU A 309 12.28 -1.67 19.02
CA LEU A 309 11.52 -2.92 19.02
C LEU A 309 11.29 -3.40 17.58
N ILE A 310 11.67 -4.63 17.30
CA ILE A 310 11.47 -5.29 16.00
C ILE A 310 10.47 -6.44 16.20
N VAL A 311 9.37 -6.43 15.42
CA VAL A 311 8.29 -7.42 15.50
C VAL A 311 8.22 -8.21 14.20
N VAL A 312 8.44 -9.52 14.25
CA VAL A 312 8.55 -10.38 13.07
C VAL A 312 7.50 -11.48 13.12
N GLY A 313 6.39 -11.28 12.41
CA GLY A 313 5.31 -12.28 12.28
C GLY A 313 5.30 -13.01 10.92
N SER A 314 6.06 -12.55 9.94
CA SER A 314 6.09 -13.15 8.60
C SER A 314 6.85 -14.48 8.57
N HIS A 315 6.24 -15.52 7.96
CA HIS A 315 6.82 -16.84 7.76
C HIS A 315 7.51 -17.02 6.39
N VAL A 316 7.56 -15.97 5.55
CA VAL A 316 8.17 -16.02 4.23
C VAL A 316 9.67 -16.37 4.36
N ALA A 317 10.18 -17.25 3.49
CA ALA A 317 11.58 -17.68 3.51
C ALA A 317 12.58 -16.52 3.44
N LEU A 318 12.25 -15.45 2.72
CA LEU A 318 13.06 -14.23 2.69
C LEU A 318 13.20 -13.61 4.07
N THR A 319 12.11 -13.54 4.86
CA THR A 319 12.14 -13.01 6.24
C THR A 319 13.07 -13.84 7.14
N THR A 320 13.10 -15.16 6.98
CA THR A 320 14.03 -16.01 7.73
C THR A 320 15.48 -15.67 7.39
N ARG A 321 15.83 -15.56 6.09
CA ARG A 321 17.17 -15.13 5.68
C ARG A 321 17.55 -13.73 6.19
N GLN A 322 16.60 -12.80 6.20
CA GLN A 322 16.83 -11.46 6.73
C GLN A 322 17.09 -11.46 8.24
N LEU A 323 16.39 -12.30 9.00
CA LEU A 323 16.67 -12.52 10.42
C LEU A 323 18.07 -13.12 10.65
N ASP A 324 18.47 -14.09 9.85
CA ASP A 324 19.79 -14.69 9.95
C ASP A 324 20.89 -13.65 9.71
N ARG A 325 20.74 -12.80 8.69
CA ARG A 325 21.68 -11.68 8.45
C ARG A 325 21.68 -10.67 9.59
N LEU A 326 20.53 -10.39 10.19
CA LEU A 326 20.43 -9.50 11.35
C LEU A 326 21.16 -10.08 12.58
N ARG A 327 21.02 -11.39 12.84
CA ARG A 327 21.76 -12.11 13.89
C ARG A 327 23.28 -12.02 13.70
N GLU A 328 23.74 -12.18 12.45
CA GLU A 328 25.16 -12.05 12.12
C GLU A 328 25.72 -10.65 12.40
N ARG A 329 24.90 -9.58 12.20
CA ARG A 329 25.30 -8.20 12.52
C ARG A 329 25.31 -7.89 14.03
N GLY A 330 24.51 -8.61 14.81
CA GLY A 330 24.48 -8.48 16.26
C GLY A 330 23.79 -7.22 16.79
N GLY A 331 23.95 -6.97 18.08
CA GLY A 331 23.34 -5.84 18.79
C GLY A 331 21.83 -5.99 19.00
N ILE A 332 21.34 -7.22 19.02
CA ILE A 332 19.94 -7.58 19.25
C ILE A 332 19.79 -8.57 20.41
N ALA A 333 18.67 -8.50 21.10
CA ALA A 333 18.17 -9.52 22.00
C ALA A 333 16.89 -10.12 21.40
N GLU A 334 16.91 -11.43 21.11
CA GLU A 334 15.83 -12.09 20.37
C GLU A 334 14.98 -12.96 21.30
N TYR A 335 13.68 -12.83 21.18
CA TYR A 335 12.66 -13.56 21.95
C TYR A 335 11.68 -14.25 21.02
N GLU A 336 11.43 -15.53 21.26
CA GLU A 336 10.44 -16.30 20.55
C GLU A 336 9.08 -16.23 21.25
N LEU A 337 8.06 -15.86 20.51
CA LEU A 337 6.68 -16.05 20.90
C LEU A 337 6.25 -17.44 20.37
N ASP A 338 6.35 -18.43 21.25
CA ASP A 338 6.14 -19.84 20.92
C ASP A 338 4.67 -20.11 20.62
N VAL A 339 4.37 -20.48 19.38
CA VAL A 339 3.00 -20.74 18.91
C VAL A 339 2.36 -21.90 19.66
N ALA A 340 3.10 -22.93 20.09
CA ALA A 340 2.54 -24.02 20.85
C ALA A 340 2.05 -23.55 22.24
N LEU A 341 2.80 -22.64 22.89
CA LEU A 341 2.37 -22.03 24.14
C LEU A 341 1.20 -21.07 23.96
N LEU A 342 1.10 -20.42 22.82
CA LEU A 342 -0.05 -19.55 22.51
C LEU A 342 -1.35 -20.31 22.26
N LEU A 343 -1.26 -21.56 21.85
CA LEU A 343 -2.43 -22.43 21.65
C LEU A 343 -2.89 -23.09 22.94
N ASP A 344 -2.03 -23.15 23.95
CA ASP A 344 -2.34 -23.64 25.30
C ASP A 344 -3.01 -22.52 26.11
N GLU A 345 -4.29 -22.69 26.44
CA GLU A 345 -5.10 -21.67 27.13
C GLU A 345 -4.58 -21.33 28.54
N GLU A 346 -3.97 -22.30 29.26
CA GLU A 346 -3.45 -22.11 30.62
C GLU A 346 -2.10 -21.38 30.62
N ARG A 347 -1.31 -21.53 29.56
CA ARG A 347 0.07 -21.03 29.49
C ARG A 347 0.20 -19.73 28.66
N ARG A 348 -0.77 -19.42 27.83
CA ARG A 348 -0.74 -18.28 26.87
C ARG A 348 -0.39 -16.96 27.53
N GLU A 349 -1.18 -16.56 28.52
CA GLU A 349 -1.04 -15.25 29.16
C GLU A 349 0.29 -15.10 29.89
N ALA A 350 0.74 -16.17 30.56
CA ALA A 350 2.02 -16.19 31.26
C ALA A 350 3.19 -16.06 30.28
N HIS A 351 3.12 -16.77 29.11
CA HIS A 351 4.15 -16.70 28.09
C HIS A 351 4.21 -15.32 27.42
N ILE A 352 3.05 -14.72 27.12
CA ILE A 352 2.98 -13.36 26.57
C ILE A 352 3.61 -12.34 27.54
N ALA A 353 3.28 -12.42 28.84
CA ALA A 353 3.83 -11.53 29.85
C ALA A 353 5.35 -11.70 30.03
N GLU A 354 5.84 -12.94 30.01
CA GLU A 354 7.27 -13.27 30.08
C GLU A 354 8.04 -12.66 28.91
N VAL A 355 7.58 -12.88 27.66
CA VAL A 355 8.21 -12.34 26.45
C VAL A 355 8.17 -10.82 26.47
N ALA A 356 7.06 -10.22 26.88
CA ALA A 356 6.93 -8.76 26.93
C ALA A 356 7.88 -8.14 27.96
N ALA A 357 7.98 -8.72 29.15
CA ALA A 357 8.89 -8.24 30.20
C ALA A 357 10.36 -8.35 29.77
N ALA A 358 10.76 -9.52 29.23
CA ALA A 358 12.12 -9.74 28.76
C ALA A 358 12.50 -8.80 27.60
N ALA A 359 11.58 -8.56 26.66
CA ALA A 359 11.79 -7.62 25.56
C ALA A 359 11.88 -6.17 26.06
N ALA A 360 11.06 -5.77 27.04
CA ALA A 360 11.12 -4.44 27.64
C ALA A 360 12.46 -4.21 28.36
N ASP A 361 12.93 -5.18 29.14
CA ASP A 361 14.22 -5.10 29.85
C ASP A 361 15.40 -5.03 28.86
N ALA A 362 15.32 -5.75 27.73
CA ALA A 362 16.37 -5.73 26.71
C ALA A 362 16.57 -4.34 26.08
N LEU A 363 15.52 -3.51 26.00
CA LEU A 363 15.58 -2.16 25.41
C LEU A 363 16.55 -1.21 26.14
N ASP A 364 17.08 -1.59 27.30
CA ASP A 364 18.12 -0.83 27.99
C ASP A 364 19.54 -1.06 27.41
N SER A 365 19.76 -2.19 26.70
CA SER A 365 21.10 -2.62 26.27
C SER A 365 21.19 -3.09 24.83
N ALA A 366 20.08 -3.42 24.18
CA ALA A 366 20.03 -3.93 22.80
C ALA A 366 18.67 -3.68 22.16
N ASP A 367 18.58 -3.71 20.83
CA ASP A 367 17.30 -3.75 20.16
C ASP A 367 16.59 -5.09 20.42
N ALA A 368 15.34 -5.05 20.84
CA ALA A 368 14.55 -6.24 21.12
C ALA A 368 13.88 -6.76 19.84
N VAL A 369 14.12 -8.02 19.52
CA VAL A 369 13.46 -8.71 18.40
C VAL A 369 12.46 -9.71 18.96
N ILE A 370 11.19 -9.51 18.68
CA ILE A 370 10.12 -10.47 18.99
C ILE A 370 9.74 -11.16 17.67
N ARG A 371 9.84 -12.47 17.66
CA ARG A 371 9.42 -13.27 16.50
C ARG A 371 8.49 -14.40 16.88
N THR A 372 7.60 -14.79 15.98
CA THR A 372 6.85 -16.04 16.12
C THR A 372 7.74 -17.26 15.85
N SER A 373 7.34 -18.43 16.33
CA SER A 373 7.98 -19.70 15.93
C SER A 373 8.13 -19.77 14.42
N ARG A 374 9.30 -20.21 13.93
CA ARG A 374 9.57 -20.25 12.48
C ARG A 374 8.98 -21.47 11.77
N VAL A 375 8.55 -22.47 12.52
CA VAL A 375 7.77 -23.58 11.98
C VAL A 375 6.32 -23.14 11.87
N LEU A 376 5.76 -23.18 10.65
CA LEU A 376 4.37 -22.84 10.44
C LEU A 376 3.48 -23.92 11.05
N VAL A 377 2.64 -23.52 11.99
CA VAL A 377 1.61 -24.39 12.58
C VAL A 377 0.34 -24.19 11.76
N THR A 378 -0.14 -25.29 11.18
CA THR A 378 -1.40 -25.32 10.43
C THR A 378 -2.45 -26.09 11.23
N GLY A 379 -3.68 -25.65 11.15
CA GLY A 379 -4.82 -26.35 11.73
C GLY A 379 -5.28 -27.57 10.91
N ALA A 380 -6.33 -28.20 11.36
CA ALA A 380 -6.92 -29.35 10.69
C ALA A 380 -7.56 -28.97 9.34
N ASP A 381 -8.01 -27.74 9.21
CA ASP A 381 -8.59 -27.16 7.98
C ASP A 381 -8.21 -25.67 7.84
N ALA A 382 -8.79 -25.01 6.83
CA ALA A 382 -8.54 -23.62 6.53
C ALA A 382 -9.03 -22.67 7.66
N ASP A 383 -10.20 -22.96 8.24
CA ASP A 383 -10.80 -22.14 9.31
C ASP A 383 -10.00 -22.26 10.60
N ASP A 384 -9.55 -23.46 10.96
CA ASP A 384 -8.68 -23.67 12.11
C ASP A 384 -7.30 -23.01 11.92
N SER A 385 -6.74 -23.12 10.71
CA SER A 385 -5.48 -22.40 10.37
C SER A 385 -5.63 -20.88 10.48
N LEU A 386 -6.76 -20.32 10.08
CA LEU A 386 -7.08 -18.91 10.22
C LEU A 386 -7.25 -18.51 11.70
N ALA A 387 -7.91 -19.36 12.49
CA ALA A 387 -8.07 -19.13 13.93
C ALA A 387 -6.70 -19.13 14.66
N ILE A 388 -5.79 -20.02 14.30
CA ILE A 388 -4.41 -20.04 14.80
C ILE A 388 -3.71 -18.73 14.43
N SER A 389 -3.77 -18.31 13.19
CA SER A 389 -3.13 -17.07 12.71
C SER A 389 -3.65 -15.84 13.45
N ARG A 390 -4.96 -15.76 13.73
CA ARG A 390 -5.58 -14.68 14.51
C ARG A 390 -5.09 -14.68 15.97
N ARG A 391 -4.97 -15.84 16.59
CA ARG A 391 -4.43 -15.96 17.97
C ARG A 391 -2.98 -15.50 18.04
N VAL A 392 -2.15 -15.88 17.10
CA VAL A 392 -0.75 -15.47 17.02
C VAL A 392 -0.63 -13.96 16.83
N SER A 393 -1.42 -13.37 15.94
CA SER A 393 -1.44 -11.92 15.72
C SER A 393 -1.90 -11.17 16.97
N ALA A 394 -2.96 -11.64 17.64
CA ALA A 394 -3.45 -11.04 18.88
C ALA A 394 -2.39 -11.09 20.00
N ALA A 395 -1.64 -12.18 20.10
CA ALA A 395 -0.56 -12.31 21.06
C ALA A 395 0.61 -11.35 20.78
N LEU A 396 1.02 -11.20 19.51
CA LEU A 396 2.01 -10.20 19.09
C LEU A 396 1.56 -8.78 19.47
N VAL A 397 0.32 -8.43 19.18
CA VAL A 397 -0.30 -7.15 19.55
C VAL A 397 -0.21 -6.93 21.08
N GLN A 398 -0.56 -7.93 21.86
CA GLN A 398 -0.54 -7.84 23.33
C GLN A 398 0.88 -7.64 23.86
N VAL A 399 1.88 -8.35 23.31
CA VAL A 399 3.30 -8.15 23.66
C VAL A 399 3.73 -6.72 23.33
N VAL A 400 3.44 -6.20 22.14
CA VAL A 400 3.79 -4.82 21.74
C VAL A 400 3.17 -3.79 22.69
N ARG A 401 1.90 -3.95 23.06
CA ARG A 401 1.23 -3.08 24.04
C ARG A 401 1.95 -3.07 25.39
N GLN A 402 2.25 -4.26 25.91
CA GLN A 402 2.91 -4.39 27.22
C GLN A 402 4.32 -3.80 27.19
N VAL A 403 5.10 -4.05 26.14
CA VAL A 403 6.42 -3.45 25.96
C VAL A 403 6.30 -1.93 25.93
N ASN A 404 5.45 -1.37 25.06
CA ASN A 404 5.31 0.09 24.92
C ASN A 404 4.80 0.77 26.21
N ALA A 405 3.96 0.10 26.97
CA ALA A 405 3.46 0.61 28.26
C ALA A 405 4.53 0.58 29.35
N SER A 406 5.42 -0.42 29.34
CA SER A 406 6.50 -0.59 30.33
C SER A 406 7.74 0.23 29.96
N ARG A 407 8.17 0.17 28.70
CA ARG A 407 9.38 0.83 28.20
C ARG A 407 9.14 1.32 26.76
N ARG A 408 9.12 2.62 26.56
CA ARG A 408 8.96 3.20 25.21
C ARG A 408 10.19 2.92 24.36
N PRO A 409 10.07 2.23 23.20
CA PRO A 409 11.22 2.00 22.32
C PRO A 409 11.61 3.26 21.52
N ALA A 410 12.86 3.32 21.03
CA ALA A 410 13.32 4.37 20.12
C ALA A 410 12.56 4.40 18.79
N PHE A 411 12.13 3.23 18.36
CA PHE A 411 11.32 3.00 17.15
C PHE A 411 10.65 1.62 17.26
N VAL A 412 9.60 1.40 16.46
CA VAL A 412 9.01 0.07 16.28
C VAL A 412 9.04 -0.30 14.81
N LEU A 413 9.66 -1.43 14.47
CA LEU A 413 9.70 -1.98 13.13
C LEU A 413 8.87 -3.27 13.08
N ALA A 414 7.85 -3.33 12.22
CA ALA A 414 7.04 -4.53 12.05
C ALA A 414 7.27 -5.16 10.66
N LYS A 415 7.61 -6.45 10.67
CA LYS A 415 7.96 -7.24 9.48
C LYS A 415 6.86 -8.24 9.14
N GLY A 416 6.13 -7.94 8.06
CA GLY A 416 4.98 -8.69 7.55
C GLY A 416 3.78 -7.78 7.31
N GLY A 417 2.94 -8.02 6.31
CA GLY A 417 1.78 -7.18 6.00
C GLY A 417 0.79 -7.12 7.16
N ILE A 418 0.20 -8.26 7.54
CA ILE A 418 -0.73 -8.37 8.67
C ILE A 418 -0.07 -7.90 9.97
N THR A 419 1.18 -8.34 10.24
CA THR A 419 1.93 -7.93 11.43
C THR A 419 2.09 -6.41 11.49
N SER A 420 2.40 -5.75 10.37
CA SER A 420 2.52 -4.29 10.32
C SER A 420 1.19 -3.59 10.57
N SER A 421 0.10 -4.08 9.97
CA SER A 421 -1.22 -3.51 10.19
C SER A 421 -1.66 -3.65 11.65
N ASP A 422 -1.61 -4.87 12.20
CA ASP A 422 -2.11 -5.15 13.55
C ASP A 422 -1.25 -4.49 14.64
N THR A 423 0.07 -4.46 14.44
CA THR A 423 0.98 -3.74 15.34
C THR A 423 0.67 -2.24 15.36
N ALA A 424 0.44 -1.62 14.21
CA ALA A 424 0.10 -0.21 14.12
C ALA A 424 -1.25 0.09 14.79
N THR A 425 -2.30 -0.63 14.35
CA THR A 425 -3.69 -0.31 14.73
C THR A 425 -4.03 -0.77 16.14
N HIS A 426 -3.62 -1.98 16.51
CA HIS A 426 -4.01 -2.61 17.76
C HIS A 426 -2.89 -2.65 18.80
N GLY A 427 -1.62 -2.75 18.38
CA GLY A 427 -0.47 -2.78 19.27
C GLY A 427 -0.10 -1.39 19.80
N LEU A 428 0.07 -0.45 18.92
CA LEU A 428 0.49 0.92 19.21
C LEU A 428 -0.67 1.94 19.21
N GLU A 429 -1.87 1.52 18.82
CA GLU A 429 -3.06 2.36 18.76
C GLU A 429 -2.86 3.64 17.93
N ILE A 430 -2.05 3.54 16.87
CA ILE A 430 -1.82 4.63 15.93
C ILE A 430 -3.14 4.89 15.21
N ARG A 431 -3.68 6.10 15.34
CA ARG A 431 -4.87 6.54 14.62
C ARG A 431 -4.52 7.48 13.49
N ARG A 432 -3.57 8.37 13.73
CA ARG A 432 -3.10 9.43 12.84
C ARG A 432 -1.59 9.38 12.78
N ALA A 433 -1.04 9.42 11.59
CA ALA A 433 0.41 9.46 11.38
C ALA A 433 0.75 10.27 10.13
N TRP A 434 2.03 10.59 9.99
CA TRP A 434 2.63 11.07 8.75
C TRP A 434 3.51 9.98 8.14
N ALA A 435 3.29 9.61 6.89
CA ALA A 435 4.26 8.84 6.12
C ALA A 435 5.40 9.78 5.72
N ARG A 436 6.56 9.65 6.39
CA ARG A 436 7.70 10.58 6.21
C ARG A 436 8.60 10.23 5.03
N GLY A 437 8.49 9.02 4.52
CA GLY A 437 9.29 8.49 3.42
C GLY A 437 9.74 7.07 3.70
N THR A 438 10.76 6.60 2.98
CA THR A 438 11.25 5.23 3.08
C THR A 438 12.65 5.16 3.67
N LEU A 439 12.97 4.05 4.34
CA LEU A 439 14.31 3.75 4.84
C LEU A 439 15.20 3.13 3.77
N LEU A 440 14.61 2.40 2.82
CA LEU A 440 15.30 1.75 1.70
C LEU A 440 14.65 2.16 0.38
N PRO A 441 15.36 2.14 -0.76
CA PRO A 441 14.84 2.64 -2.03
C PRO A 441 13.50 2.00 -2.43
N GLY A 442 12.42 2.79 -2.40
CA GLY A 442 11.08 2.38 -2.81
C GLY A 442 10.40 1.31 -1.95
N ILE A 443 10.98 1.01 -0.77
CA ILE A 443 10.44 0.03 0.19
C ILE A 443 10.68 0.49 1.63
N VAL A 444 9.97 -0.11 2.58
CA VAL A 444 10.13 0.15 4.03
C VAL A 444 9.75 1.59 4.41
N SER A 445 8.44 1.83 4.46
CA SER A 445 7.89 3.15 4.83
C SER A 445 8.03 3.43 6.34
N LEU A 446 8.36 4.67 6.67
CA LEU A 446 8.36 5.18 8.05
C LEU A 446 7.14 6.06 8.27
N TRP A 447 6.38 5.76 9.32
CA TRP A 447 5.28 6.58 9.81
C TRP A 447 5.67 7.26 11.13
N GLU A 448 5.33 8.53 11.23
CA GLU A 448 5.43 9.30 12.47
C GLU A 448 4.03 9.44 13.08
N PRO A 449 3.72 8.69 14.15
CA PRO A 449 2.44 8.83 14.86
C PRO A 449 2.29 10.22 15.48
N VAL A 450 1.12 10.83 15.31
CA VAL A 450 0.85 12.22 15.75
C VAL A 450 0.36 12.27 17.19
N ASP A 451 -0.40 11.26 17.60
CA ASP A 451 -1.07 11.21 18.90
C ASP A 451 -1.12 9.78 19.46
N GLY A 452 -1.68 9.65 20.67
CA GLY A 452 -1.87 8.35 21.33
C GLY A 452 -0.61 7.76 21.97
N PRO A 453 -0.63 6.48 22.32
CA PRO A 453 0.48 5.81 23.02
C PRO A 453 1.78 5.75 22.23
N ALA A 454 1.70 5.84 20.91
CA ALA A 454 2.86 5.78 20.02
C ALA A 454 3.39 7.17 19.59
N ALA A 455 2.80 8.28 20.05
CA ALA A 455 3.28 9.61 19.70
C ALA A 455 4.77 9.77 20.00
N GLY A 456 5.56 10.23 19.01
CA GLY A 456 7.02 10.35 19.12
C GLY A 456 7.80 9.04 19.06
N ILE A 457 7.16 7.93 18.63
CA ILE A 457 7.84 6.66 18.33
C ILE A 457 7.66 6.40 16.83
N PRO A 458 8.70 6.52 16.01
CA PRO A 458 8.60 6.20 14.58
C PRO A 458 8.23 4.74 14.39
N TYR A 459 7.26 4.52 13.52
CA TYR A 459 6.75 3.21 13.17
C TYR A 459 7.18 2.82 11.76
N ILE A 460 7.82 1.67 11.61
CA ILE A 460 8.36 1.22 10.34
C ILE A 460 7.55 0.04 9.80
N VAL A 461 6.97 0.24 8.61
CA VAL A 461 6.20 -0.77 7.88
C VAL A 461 7.13 -1.52 6.94
N PHE A 462 7.38 -2.79 7.20
CA PHE A 462 8.25 -3.61 6.40
C PHE A 462 7.53 -4.87 5.89
N ALA A 463 7.12 -4.88 4.62
CA ALA A 463 6.46 -6.04 4.03
C ALA A 463 7.33 -7.31 4.08
N GLY A 464 6.69 -8.49 4.20
CA GLY A 464 7.38 -9.76 4.39
C GLY A 464 8.25 -10.20 3.21
N ASN A 465 7.90 -9.79 2.01
CA ASN A 465 8.46 -10.24 0.73
C ASN A 465 9.28 -9.18 -0.03
N VAL A 466 9.75 -8.12 0.65
CA VAL A 466 10.51 -7.04 0.00
C VAL A 466 11.95 -6.96 0.49
N GLY A 467 12.82 -6.40 -0.35
CA GLY A 467 14.24 -6.20 -0.10
C GLY A 467 15.10 -7.43 -0.34
N GLY A 468 16.42 -7.24 -0.32
CA GLY A 468 17.40 -8.31 -0.34
C GLY A 468 17.55 -8.99 1.02
N SER A 469 18.45 -9.96 1.14
CA SER A 469 18.72 -10.67 2.39
C SER A 469 19.23 -9.76 3.50
N ASP A 470 19.92 -8.68 3.19
CA ASP A 470 20.47 -7.72 4.16
C ASP A 470 19.50 -6.59 4.53
N ALA A 471 18.39 -6.46 3.82
CA ALA A 471 17.52 -5.29 3.92
C ALA A 471 16.99 -5.00 5.35
N LEU A 472 16.71 -6.02 6.16
CA LEU A 472 16.27 -5.82 7.55
C LEU A 472 17.42 -5.27 8.41
N ALA A 473 18.61 -5.80 8.23
CA ALA A 473 19.80 -5.36 8.94
C ALA A 473 20.20 -3.93 8.50
N ASP A 474 20.14 -3.63 7.19
CA ASP A 474 20.43 -2.30 6.65
C ASP A 474 19.45 -1.24 7.17
N ALA A 475 18.16 -1.57 7.24
CA ALA A 475 17.16 -0.67 7.83
C ALA A 475 17.44 -0.41 9.32
N LEU A 476 17.85 -1.43 10.07
CA LEU A 476 18.18 -1.30 11.49
C LEU A 476 19.46 -0.47 11.70
N ASP A 477 20.52 -0.70 10.89
CA ASP A 477 21.75 0.08 10.95
C ASP A 477 21.49 1.57 10.67
N LEU A 478 20.60 1.86 9.71
CA LEU A 478 20.18 3.23 9.42
C LEU A 478 19.47 3.87 10.62
N LEU A 479 18.53 3.15 11.26
CA LEU A 479 17.82 3.63 12.45
C LEU A 479 18.76 3.83 13.66
N ARG A 480 19.79 2.98 13.82
CA ARG A 480 20.81 3.10 14.88
C ARG A 480 21.74 4.31 14.64
N SER A 481 21.99 4.66 13.38
CA SER A 481 22.90 5.78 13.03
C SER A 481 22.25 7.16 13.17
N ALA A 482 20.96 7.21 13.41
CA ALA A 482 20.20 8.43 13.67
C ALA A 482 20.25 8.80 15.14
#